data_3f03536c83e993f8daf44bc1428b391b
#
_entry.id   3f03536c83e993f8daf44bc1428b391b
#
_cell.length_a   1.000
_cell.length_b   1.000
_cell.length_c   1.000
_cell.angle_alpha   90.00
_cell.angle_beta   90.00
_cell.angle_gamma   90.00
#
_symmetry.space_group_name_H-M   'P 1'
#
loop_
_entity.id
_entity.type
_entity.pdbx_description
1 polymer ?
#
loop_
_entity_poly.entity_id
_entity_poly.type
_entity_poly.pdbx_seq_one_letter_code
_entity_poly.pdbx_strand_id
1 'polypeptide(L)'
;MFSRSVAQTPKWMAPKEADDLKNPLVANSHILAAGKALYTANCGPCHGDKGRGDGPAAAGLNPKPADHTSAFVQNESDGSLFWKITEGRTPMPSYKKTFTDEQRWEIVTYIRSLAKPGKKK
;
A
#
# COMPACT_ATOMS: atom_id res chain seq x y z
N MET A 1 4.82 -38.14 9.72
CA MET A 1 3.91 -37.44 9.50
C MET A 1 4.13 -36.27 8.87
N PHE A 2 3.36 -35.78 8.15
CA PHE A 2 3.50 -34.67 7.54
C PHE A 2 2.88 -33.58 8.12
N SER A 3 3.49 -32.56 8.22
CA SER A 3 2.96 -31.42 8.54
C SER A 3 2.21 -30.94 7.46
N ARG A 4 1.04 -30.59 7.58
CA ARG A 4 0.37 -30.01 6.61
C ARG A 4 0.51 -28.65 6.69
N SER A 5 1.19 -28.08 5.91
CA SER A 5 1.24 -26.72 5.83
C SER A 5 -0.04 -26.21 5.40
N VAL A 6 -0.61 -25.28 6.07
CA VAL A 6 -1.75 -24.59 5.60
C VAL A 6 -1.30 -23.74 4.48
N ALA A 7 -1.95 -23.80 3.38
CA ALA A 7 -1.61 -22.98 2.25
C ALA A 7 -1.79 -21.55 2.63
N GLN A 8 -0.79 -20.75 2.51
CA GLN A 8 -0.87 -19.35 2.77
C GLN A 8 -0.92 -18.60 1.48
N THR A 9 -1.66 -17.51 1.47
CA THR A 9 -1.66 -16.64 0.30
C THR A 9 -0.25 -16.12 0.13
N PRO A 10 0.34 -16.29 -1.05
CA PRO A 10 1.67 -15.77 -1.28
C PRO A 10 1.70 -14.27 -1.12
N LYS A 11 2.81 -13.75 -0.65
CA LYS A 11 2.96 -12.32 -0.59
C LYS A 11 2.89 -11.73 -1.96
N TRP A 12 2.23 -10.59 -2.03
CA TRP A 12 2.02 -9.93 -3.31
C TRP A 12 3.27 -9.16 -3.68
N MET A 13 3.94 -9.62 -4.72
CA MET A 13 5.16 -8.97 -5.18
C MET A 13 4.91 -8.30 -6.51
N ALA A 14 5.30 -7.05 -6.64
CA ALA A 14 5.27 -6.40 -7.94
C ALA A 14 6.35 -6.99 -8.82
N PRO A 15 6.21 -6.90 -10.14
CA PRO A 15 7.29 -7.33 -11.01
C PRO A 15 8.52 -6.47 -10.78
N LYS A 16 9.68 -7.05 -11.03
CA LYS A 16 10.93 -6.37 -10.77
C LYS A 16 11.04 -5.06 -11.49
N GLU A 17 10.49 -4.99 -12.68
CA GLU A 17 10.51 -3.76 -13.47
C GLU A 17 9.81 -2.60 -12.79
N ALA A 18 8.90 -2.88 -11.87
CA ALA A 18 8.22 -1.80 -11.16
C ALA A 18 9.20 -0.95 -10.37
N ASP A 19 10.33 -1.52 -9.97
CA ASP A 19 11.33 -0.76 -9.22
C ASP A 19 11.93 0.37 -10.05
N ASP A 20 11.77 0.32 -11.36
CA ASP A 20 12.26 1.39 -12.23
C ASP A 20 11.35 2.61 -12.23
N LEU A 21 10.13 2.47 -11.73
CA LEU A 21 9.23 3.60 -11.60
C LEU A 21 9.68 4.46 -10.43
N LYS A 22 9.89 5.73 -10.69
CA LYS A 22 10.42 6.62 -9.66
C LYS A 22 9.39 7.66 -9.28
N ASN A 23 9.22 7.86 -8.00
CA ASN A 23 8.28 8.85 -7.48
C ASN A 23 8.79 10.24 -7.79
N PRO A 24 8.06 11.02 -8.60
CA PRO A 24 8.52 12.36 -8.93
C PRO A 24 8.20 13.40 -7.86
N LEU A 25 7.47 13.01 -6.80
CA LEU A 25 7.02 13.98 -5.83
C LEU A 25 7.96 14.03 -4.63
N VAL A 26 8.06 15.23 -4.05
CA VAL A 26 8.83 15.41 -2.84
C VAL A 26 7.84 15.53 -1.69
N ALA A 27 8.09 14.80 -0.61
CA ALA A 27 7.20 14.85 0.54
C ALA A 27 7.25 16.24 1.17
N ASN A 28 6.12 16.91 1.19
CA ASN A 28 5.95 18.17 1.90
C ASN A 28 4.52 18.19 2.42
N SER A 29 4.18 19.22 3.19
CA SER A 29 2.88 19.22 3.85
C SER A 29 1.73 19.18 2.86
N HIS A 30 1.89 19.82 1.71
CA HIS A 30 0.83 19.84 0.69
C HIS A 30 0.63 18.44 0.10
N ILE A 31 1.71 17.80 -0.28
CA ILE A 31 1.65 16.45 -0.88
C ILE A 31 1.14 15.44 0.13
N LEU A 32 1.61 15.53 1.37
CA LEU A 32 1.17 14.59 2.40
C LEU A 32 -0.31 14.78 2.72
N ALA A 33 -0.80 16.03 2.73
CA ALA A 33 -2.22 16.24 2.97
C ALA A 33 -3.07 15.70 1.82
N ALA A 34 -2.62 15.88 0.58
CA ALA A 34 -3.33 15.35 -0.57
C ALA A 34 -3.38 13.83 -0.52
N GLY A 35 -2.23 13.22 -0.25
CA GLY A 35 -2.16 11.76 -0.15
C GLY A 35 -3.01 11.21 0.98
N LYS A 36 -3.02 11.91 2.11
CA LYS A 36 -3.82 11.48 3.25
C LYS A 36 -5.30 11.50 2.92
N ALA A 37 -5.77 12.54 2.23
CA ALA A 37 -7.17 12.63 1.89
C ALA A 37 -7.58 11.48 0.97
N LEU A 38 -6.77 11.18 -0.03
CA LEU A 38 -7.06 10.07 -0.94
C LEU A 38 -7.00 8.73 -0.22
N TYR A 39 -5.99 8.57 0.62
CA TYR A 39 -5.79 7.32 1.36
C TYR A 39 -6.96 7.06 2.31
N THR A 40 -7.32 8.06 3.10
CA THR A 40 -8.35 7.88 4.10
C THR A 40 -9.69 7.49 3.46
N ALA A 41 -10.02 8.13 2.35
CA ALA A 41 -11.31 7.87 1.70
C ALA A 41 -11.33 6.56 0.95
N ASN A 42 -10.21 6.14 0.37
CA ASN A 42 -10.20 5.02 -0.56
C ASN A 42 -9.46 3.80 -0.07
N CYS A 43 -8.46 3.96 0.75
CA CYS A 43 -7.64 2.86 1.24
C CYS A 43 -7.97 2.52 2.69
N GLY A 44 -8.34 3.53 3.46
CA GLY A 44 -8.64 3.37 4.88
C GLY A 44 -9.71 2.36 5.20
N PRO A 45 -10.79 2.23 4.41
CA PRO A 45 -11.81 1.25 4.76
C PRO A 45 -11.29 -0.16 4.92
N CYS A 46 -10.23 -0.51 4.19
CA CYS A 46 -9.61 -1.83 4.33
C CYS A 46 -8.32 -1.75 5.12
N HIS A 47 -7.45 -0.79 4.79
CA HIS A 47 -6.12 -0.74 5.40
C HIS A 47 -6.11 -0.03 6.75
N GLY A 48 -7.19 0.65 7.13
CA GLY A 48 -7.26 1.39 8.38
C GLY A 48 -6.72 2.79 8.21
N ASP A 49 -7.20 3.71 9.03
CA ASP A 49 -6.78 5.11 8.93
C ASP A 49 -5.30 5.29 9.24
N LYS A 50 -4.73 4.38 10.01
CA LYS A 50 -3.31 4.43 10.32
C LYS A 50 -2.52 3.42 9.53
N GLY A 51 -3.18 2.72 8.61
CA GLY A 51 -2.53 1.81 7.69
C GLY A 51 -2.18 0.44 8.22
N ARG A 52 -2.73 0.05 9.36
CA ARG A 52 -2.32 -1.19 10.01
C ARG A 52 -2.98 -2.46 9.46
N GLY A 53 -3.82 -2.30 8.45
CA GLY A 53 -4.55 -3.45 7.88
C GLY A 53 -5.80 -3.80 8.66
N ASP A 54 -6.26 -2.88 9.50
CA ASP A 54 -7.35 -3.11 10.42
C ASP A 54 -8.56 -2.23 10.15
N GLY A 55 -8.78 -1.89 8.91
CA GLY A 55 -9.96 -1.09 8.57
C GLY A 55 -11.25 -1.84 8.86
N PRO A 56 -12.36 -1.12 8.87
CA PRO A 56 -13.65 -1.77 9.19
C PRO A 56 -14.02 -2.91 8.25
N ALA A 57 -13.55 -2.87 7.00
CA ALA A 57 -13.86 -3.93 6.06
C ALA A 57 -12.86 -5.08 6.09
N ALA A 58 -11.77 -4.95 6.86
CA ALA A 58 -10.65 -5.89 6.78
C ALA A 58 -11.01 -7.32 7.17
N ALA A 59 -11.90 -7.46 8.15
CA ALA A 59 -12.18 -8.79 8.68
C ALA A 59 -12.78 -9.74 7.65
N GLY A 60 -13.47 -9.20 6.67
CA GLY A 60 -14.10 -10.03 5.64
C GLY A 60 -13.26 -10.25 4.40
N LEU A 61 -12.01 -9.79 4.41
CA LEU A 61 -11.21 -9.86 3.19
C LEU A 61 -10.18 -10.98 3.25
N ASN A 62 -9.97 -11.58 2.09
CA ASN A 62 -8.95 -12.61 1.92
C ASN A 62 -8.32 -12.40 0.55
N PRO A 63 -7.05 -12.11 0.45
CA PRO A 63 -6.12 -11.97 1.58
C PRO A 63 -6.41 -10.72 2.40
N LYS A 64 -5.90 -10.71 3.60
CA LYS A 64 -6.08 -9.54 4.46
C LYS A 64 -5.32 -8.35 3.92
N PRO A 65 -5.83 -7.14 4.17
CA PRO A 65 -5.10 -5.95 3.73
C PRO A 65 -3.74 -5.87 4.39
N ALA A 66 -2.77 -5.36 3.65
CA ALA A 66 -1.42 -5.22 4.18
C ALA A 66 -1.37 -4.17 5.27
N ASP A 67 -0.42 -4.35 6.18
CA ASP A 67 -0.10 -3.36 7.19
C ASP A 67 0.96 -2.44 6.59
N HIS A 68 0.54 -1.25 6.22
CA HIS A 68 1.42 -0.30 5.55
C HIS A 68 2.49 0.28 6.49
N THR A 69 2.37 0.06 7.80
CA THR A 69 3.39 0.50 8.73
C THR A 69 4.51 -0.54 8.87
N SER A 70 4.35 -1.71 8.27
CA SER A 70 5.25 -2.83 8.48
C SER A 70 6.56 -2.67 7.72
N ALA A 71 7.57 -3.39 8.19
CA ALA A 71 8.86 -3.40 7.51
C ALA A 71 8.73 -3.98 6.10
N PHE A 72 7.87 -4.98 5.92
CA PHE A 72 7.69 -5.56 4.59
C PHE A 72 7.28 -4.50 3.58
N VAL A 73 6.27 -3.71 3.92
CA VAL A 73 5.79 -2.67 3.00
C VAL A 73 6.81 -1.55 2.88
N GLN A 74 7.38 -1.12 4.01
CA GLN A 74 8.28 0.03 3.96
C GLN A 74 9.62 -0.27 3.29
N ASN A 75 9.93 -1.55 3.11
CA ASN A 75 11.12 -1.94 2.36
C ASN A 75 10.85 -2.09 0.86
N GLU A 76 9.59 -2.04 0.43
CA GLU A 76 9.31 -2.08 -1.00
C GLU A 76 9.72 -0.76 -1.62
N SER A 77 10.06 -0.77 -2.90
CA SER A 77 10.35 0.48 -3.60
C SER A 77 9.07 1.28 -3.80
N ASP A 78 9.21 2.58 -4.00
CA ASP A 78 8.05 3.42 -4.33
C ASP A 78 7.37 2.91 -5.60
N GLY A 79 8.15 2.45 -6.57
CA GLY A 79 7.59 1.93 -7.80
C GLY A 79 6.76 0.68 -7.58
N SER A 80 7.21 -0.18 -6.68
CA SER A 80 6.44 -1.38 -6.32
C SER A 80 5.08 -0.99 -5.75
N LEU A 81 5.06 -0.03 -4.83
CA LEU A 81 3.80 0.43 -4.24
C LEU A 81 2.90 1.07 -5.29
N PHE A 82 3.48 1.89 -6.16
CA PHE A 82 2.73 2.54 -7.22
C PHE A 82 2.10 1.49 -8.15
N TRP A 83 2.87 0.47 -8.50
CA TRP A 83 2.38 -0.60 -9.38
C TRP A 83 1.20 -1.32 -8.73
N LYS A 84 1.32 -1.62 -7.44
CA LYS A 84 0.24 -2.33 -6.74
C LYS A 84 -1.04 -1.52 -6.68
N ILE A 85 -0.93 -0.22 -6.44
CA ILE A 85 -2.09 0.67 -6.43
C ILE A 85 -2.70 0.75 -7.82
N THR A 86 -1.86 0.78 -8.83
CA THR A 86 -2.32 0.89 -10.21
C THR A 86 -3.06 -0.38 -10.62
N GLU A 87 -2.48 -1.53 -10.37
CA GLU A 87 -3.02 -2.78 -10.89
C GLU A 87 -4.06 -3.42 -9.99
N GLY A 88 -3.93 -3.27 -8.69
CA GLY A 88 -4.80 -3.92 -7.76
C GLY A 88 -4.60 -5.42 -7.71
N ARG A 89 -5.25 -6.07 -6.78
CA ARG A 89 -5.32 -7.52 -6.69
C ARG A 89 -6.56 -7.82 -5.87
N THR A 90 -7.54 -8.45 -6.48
CA THR A 90 -8.80 -8.74 -5.80
C THR A 90 -8.52 -9.30 -4.41
N PRO A 91 -9.14 -8.79 -3.35
CA PRO A 91 -10.26 -7.84 -3.37
C PRO A 91 -9.84 -6.36 -3.46
N MET A 92 -8.57 -6.05 -3.54
CA MET A 92 -8.15 -4.66 -3.68
C MET A 92 -8.39 -4.19 -5.12
N PRO A 93 -9.12 -3.09 -5.31
CA PRO A 93 -9.40 -2.62 -6.67
C PRO A 93 -8.17 -2.07 -7.36
N SER A 94 -8.26 -2.01 -8.68
CA SER A 94 -7.27 -1.29 -9.47
C SER A 94 -7.64 0.19 -9.46
N TYR A 95 -6.68 1.05 -9.26
CA TYR A 95 -6.91 2.49 -9.29
C TYR A 95 -6.36 3.15 -10.55
N LYS A 96 -6.05 2.32 -11.55
CA LYS A 96 -5.46 2.82 -12.78
C LYS A 96 -6.30 3.89 -13.44
N LYS A 97 -7.61 3.70 -13.45
CA LYS A 97 -8.52 4.65 -14.09
C LYS A 97 -9.15 5.62 -13.11
N THR A 98 -9.14 5.31 -11.85
CA THR A 98 -9.78 6.13 -10.83
C THR A 98 -8.93 7.35 -10.49
N PHE A 99 -7.62 7.15 -10.42
CA PHE A 99 -6.70 8.20 -10.01
C PHE A 99 -5.66 8.47 -11.08
N THR A 100 -5.26 9.73 -11.20
CA THR A 100 -4.16 10.09 -12.08
C THR A 100 -2.85 9.51 -11.54
N ASP A 101 -1.82 9.53 -12.36
CA ASP A 101 -0.49 9.12 -11.92
C ASP A 101 -0.06 9.94 -10.71
N GLU A 102 -0.26 11.25 -10.76
CA GLU A 102 0.14 12.10 -9.65
C GLU A 102 -0.58 11.73 -8.37
N GLN A 103 -1.88 11.45 -8.46
CA GLN A 103 -2.65 11.07 -7.27
C GLN A 103 -2.13 9.77 -6.70
N ARG A 104 -1.80 8.80 -7.54
CA ARG A 104 -1.25 7.55 -7.05
C ARG A 104 0.11 7.76 -6.38
N TRP A 105 0.93 8.65 -6.92
CA TRP A 105 2.20 8.97 -6.27
C TRP A 105 1.98 9.70 -4.94
N GLU A 106 0.95 10.54 -4.86
CA GLU A 106 0.61 11.17 -3.57
C GLU A 106 0.26 10.13 -2.53
N ILE A 107 -0.47 9.10 -2.93
CA ILE A 107 -0.81 8.02 -2.00
C ILE A 107 0.45 7.28 -1.56
N VAL A 108 1.35 6.96 -2.50
CA VAL A 108 2.61 6.31 -2.16
C VAL A 108 3.40 7.15 -1.16
N THR A 109 3.48 8.45 -1.41
CA THR A 109 4.22 9.35 -0.53
C THR A 109 3.60 9.34 0.87
N TYR A 110 2.28 9.32 0.95
CA TYR A 110 1.62 9.27 2.25
C TYR A 110 1.90 7.94 2.95
N ILE A 111 1.89 6.81 2.22
CA ILE A 111 2.19 5.51 2.80
C ILE A 111 3.56 5.51 3.45
N ARG A 112 4.54 6.19 2.85
CA ARG A 112 5.86 6.28 3.46
C ARG A 112 5.83 6.95 4.82
N SER A 113 4.91 7.88 5.00
CA SER A 113 4.79 8.58 6.28
C SER A 113 4.21 7.71 7.38
N LEU A 114 3.69 6.53 7.02
CA LEU A 114 3.09 5.63 8.00
C LEU A 114 4.10 4.68 8.66
N ALA A 115 5.37 4.75 8.29
CA ALA A 115 6.38 3.87 8.85
C ALA A 115 6.41 4.01 10.37
N LYS A 116 6.53 2.87 11.06
CA LYS A 116 6.57 2.91 12.52
C LYS A 116 7.82 3.63 12.99
N PRO A 117 7.69 4.44 14.04
CA PRO A 117 8.87 5.09 14.59
C PRO A 117 9.91 4.04 14.99
N GLY A 118 11.15 4.34 14.71
CA GLY A 118 12.24 3.44 15.03
C GLY A 118 12.53 2.40 13.99
N LYS A 119 11.62 2.23 13.00
CA LYS A 119 11.87 1.30 11.92
C LYS A 119 12.37 1.98 10.68
N LYS A 120 12.37 3.29 10.64
CA LYS A 120 12.85 3.96 9.49
C LYS A 120 14.31 3.98 9.52
N LYS A 121 14.91 4.03 8.42
CA LYS A 121 16.33 4.11 8.36
C LYS A 121 16.74 5.45 8.02
#